data_bf8e0b6da2e31efff7fcdfc1227c0c10
#
_entry.id   bf8e0b6da2e31efff7fcdfc1227c0c10
#
_cell.length_a   1.000
_cell.length_b   1.000
_cell.length_c   1.000
_cell.angle_alpha   90.00
_cell.angle_beta   90.00
_cell.angle_gamma   90.00
#
_symmetry.space_group_name_H-M   'P 1'
#
loop_
_entity.id
_entity.type
_entity.pdbx_description
1 polymer ?
#
loop_
_entity_poly.entity_id
_entity_poly.type
_entity_poly.pdbx_seq_one_letter_code
_entity_poly.pdbx_strand_id
1 'polypeptide(L)'
;MTKHTRKSLVDVLHGEFVTPLPQGRYRIAATHGLEWSIDAETIEILPGRSRSVELALRRVVPTPGLVGCDLHVHARPSFDTPVSQEDRVLSLVSAGIEFAVPTEHNIVGDYTPSLSVLGLGTTLFSVPGVEITTYNPRLGHFGLFPYPTTGGLPPYRNTTVGAIFKHARQGGQTRVLQVNHPRLPKGIGYFQLHGFDPKATSRPSMRTEFDAVEVYNGYDLGDRGRVEAVMRDWFALLNLGYRFAATGSSDSHRIQYQWAGYPRTLAIVDPAQGGDGTSAVDTQAVVLAIKRGRSLVTTGPIVELQVDKKGPGEEHTGPLPEVAHVRVLAAPWVDVTRLEIVADGAVVAEQAIPSQPLTIGDEKGTLDEAAARAVRYEGEIKLALPPKTKWIVAVARGERKLDDILPFMPIQPLGFTNPVWLKP
;
A
#
# COMPACT_ATOMS: atom_id res chain seq x y z
N MET A 1 -7.78 -28.13 27.40
CA MET A 1 -8.86 -27.65 26.50
C MET A 1 -8.29 -26.51 25.68
N THR A 2 -7.94 -26.74 24.43
CA THR A 2 -7.50 -25.70 23.49
C THR A 2 -8.70 -24.81 23.18
N LYS A 3 -8.66 -23.56 23.63
CA LYS A 3 -9.69 -22.56 23.29
C LYS A 3 -9.56 -22.27 21.77
N HIS A 4 -10.47 -22.80 20.98
CA HIS A 4 -10.60 -22.42 19.60
C HIS A 4 -11.17 -21.00 19.52
N THR A 5 -10.31 -20.01 19.33
CA THR A 5 -10.74 -18.64 19.07
C THR A 5 -11.10 -18.54 17.58
N ARG A 6 -12.38 -18.37 17.26
CA ARG A 6 -12.80 -18.01 15.90
C ARG A 6 -12.56 -16.52 15.69
N LYS A 7 -11.89 -16.16 14.62
CA LYS A 7 -11.74 -14.78 14.15
C LYS A 7 -12.63 -14.60 12.93
N SER A 8 -13.30 -13.47 12.82
CA SER A 8 -14.16 -13.12 11.68
C SER A 8 -14.05 -11.63 11.41
N LEU A 9 -14.13 -11.26 10.13
CA LEU A 9 -14.16 -9.88 9.66
C LEU A 9 -15.51 -9.61 9.01
N VAL A 10 -16.09 -8.45 9.27
CA VAL A 10 -17.34 -7.97 8.67
C VAL A 10 -17.13 -6.54 8.23
N ASP A 11 -17.33 -6.26 6.96
CA ASP A 11 -17.34 -4.89 6.42
C ASP A 11 -18.75 -4.31 6.55
N VAL A 12 -18.85 -3.06 7.02
CA VAL A 12 -20.13 -2.42 7.38
C VAL A 12 -20.27 -1.09 6.64
N LEU A 13 -21.33 -0.95 5.85
CA LEU A 13 -21.56 0.23 5.00
C LEU A 13 -21.92 1.49 5.79
N HIS A 14 -22.81 1.39 6.77
CA HIS A 14 -23.35 2.54 7.52
C HIS A 14 -22.99 2.55 9.00
N GLY A 15 -21.96 1.80 9.39
CA GLY A 15 -21.51 1.72 10.79
C GLY A 15 -22.41 0.89 11.70
N GLU A 16 -23.49 0.31 11.20
CA GLU A 16 -24.42 -0.51 11.97
C GLU A 16 -24.64 -1.88 11.32
N PHE A 17 -24.61 -2.94 12.10
CA PHE A 17 -25.01 -4.26 11.66
C PHE A 17 -25.52 -5.12 12.81
N VAL A 18 -26.32 -6.13 12.47
CA VAL A 18 -26.81 -7.11 13.41
C VAL A 18 -26.37 -8.50 12.95
N THR A 19 -25.79 -9.26 13.86
CA THR A 19 -25.33 -10.62 13.55
C THR A 19 -25.74 -11.60 14.66
N PRO A 20 -26.24 -12.79 14.32
CA PRO A 20 -26.45 -13.85 15.30
C PRO A 20 -25.11 -14.41 15.75
N LEU A 21 -24.91 -14.47 17.05
CA LEU A 21 -23.73 -15.08 17.67
C LEU A 21 -24.17 -16.21 18.63
N PRO A 22 -23.49 -17.37 18.63
CA PRO A 22 -23.66 -18.38 19.68
C PRO A 22 -23.37 -17.78 21.06
N GLN A 23 -23.90 -18.42 22.12
CA GLN A 23 -23.50 -18.05 23.48
C GLN A 23 -21.98 -18.13 23.65
N GLY A 24 -21.38 -17.14 24.34
CA GLY A 24 -19.94 -17.11 24.55
C GLY A 24 -19.38 -15.72 24.81
N ARG A 25 -18.07 -15.69 25.01
CA ARG A 25 -17.32 -14.45 25.20
C ARG A 25 -16.67 -14.02 23.88
N TYR A 26 -16.90 -12.77 23.50
CA TYR A 26 -16.41 -12.16 22.25
C TYR A 26 -15.64 -10.89 22.54
N ARG A 27 -14.56 -10.68 21.82
CA ARG A 27 -13.94 -9.35 21.66
C ARG A 27 -14.38 -8.82 20.30
N ILE A 28 -15.07 -7.70 20.31
CA ILE A 28 -15.49 -6.96 19.09
C ILE A 28 -14.55 -5.78 18.97
N ALA A 29 -14.00 -5.57 17.78
CA ALA A 29 -13.15 -4.43 17.47
C ALA A 29 -13.64 -3.77 16.19
N ALA A 30 -13.67 -2.45 16.15
CA ALA A 30 -13.92 -1.63 14.98
C ALA A 30 -12.61 -1.00 14.51
N THR A 31 -12.43 -0.88 13.18
CA THR A 31 -11.29 -0.23 12.53
C THR A 31 -11.73 0.39 11.21
N HIS A 32 -11.03 1.42 10.76
CA HIS A 32 -11.23 2.06 9.46
C HIS A 32 -9.89 2.41 8.78
N GLY A 33 -8.93 1.49 8.86
CA GLY A 33 -7.62 1.64 8.21
C GLY A 33 -6.55 2.30 9.06
N LEU A 34 -5.44 2.65 8.40
CA LEU A 34 -4.16 3.02 9.04
C LEU A 34 -4.17 4.41 9.68
N GLU A 35 -5.06 5.28 9.24
CA GLU A 35 -5.17 6.67 9.69
C GLU A 35 -6.12 6.83 10.90
N TRP A 36 -6.80 5.73 11.29
CA TRP A 36 -7.86 5.75 12.29
C TRP A 36 -7.47 5.03 13.57
N SER A 37 -8.12 5.40 14.66
CA SER A 37 -8.08 4.66 15.91
C SER A 37 -8.73 3.29 15.75
N ILE A 38 -8.47 2.40 16.70
CA ILE A 38 -9.20 1.15 16.87
C ILE A 38 -9.93 1.22 18.20
N ASP A 39 -11.22 0.89 18.23
CA ASP A 39 -11.97 0.72 19.46
C ASP A 39 -12.44 -0.71 19.62
N ALA A 40 -12.47 -1.22 20.86
CA ALA A 40 -12.80 -2.61 21.12
C ALA A 40 -13.45 -2.83 22.49
N GLU A 41 -14.50 -3.65 22.50
CA GLU A 41 -15.17 -4.10 23.72
C GLU A 41 -15.17 -5.63 23.84
N THR A 42 -15.05 -6.14 25.06
CA THR A 42 -15.25 -7.56 25.35
C THR A 42 -16.62 -7.77 25.96
N ILE A 43 -17.45 -8.57 25.31
CA ILE A 43 -18.83 -8.85 25.71
C ILE A 43 -19.06 -10.33 25.96
N GLU A 44 -20.12 -10.63 26.68
CA GLU A 44 -20.67 -11.97 26.84
C GLU A 44 -22.07 -12.04 26.24
N ILE A 45 -22.29 -13.01 25.40
CA ILE A 45 -23.62 -13.33 24.82
C ILE A 45 -24.21 -14.49 25.60
N LEU A 46 -25.34 -14.22 26.21
CA LEU A 46 -26.14 -15.23 26.95
C LEU A 46 -27.25 -15.81 26.06
N PRO A 47 -27.72 -17.04 26.33
CA PRO A 47 -28.77 -17.66 25.53
C PRO A 47 -30.03 -16.79 25.44
N GLY A 48 -30.53 -16.57 24.23
CA GLY A 48 -31.74 -15.79 23.97
C GLY A 48 -31.67 -14.29 24.33
N ARG A 49 -30.47 -13.75 24.56
CA ARG A 49 -30.26 -12.33 24.83
C ARG A 49 -29.55 -11.62 23.68
N SER A 50 -30.00 -10.40 23.42
CA SER A 50 -29.30 -9.45 22.54
C SER A 50 -28.39 -8.54 23.37
N ARG A 51 -27.27 -8.15 22.77
CA ARG A 51 -26.34 -7.17 23.36
C ARG A 51 -26.05 -6.09 22.31
N SER A 52 -26.26 -4.83 22.64
CA SER A 52 -25.81 -3.69 21.85
C SER A 52 -24.39 -3.31 22.26
N VAL A 53 -23.57 -2.98 21.30
CA VAL A 53 -22.18 -2.50 21.45
C VAL A 53 -22.05 -1.24 20.63
N GLU A 54 -21.48 -0.20 21.20
CA GLU A 54 -21.17 1.06 20.52
C GLU A 54 -19.65 1.25 20.55
N LEU A 55 -19.03 1.40 19.38
CA LEU A 55 -17.60 1.58 19.23
C LEU A 55 -17.34 2.87 18.45
N ALA A 56 -16.42 3.71 18.95
CA ALA A 56 -16.12 5.02 18.38
C ALA A 56 -14.77 5.01 17.65
N LEU A 57 -14.75 5.43 16.39
CA LEU A 57 -13.55 5.59 15.59
C LEU A 57 -13.27 7.06 15.35
N ARG A 58 -11.97 7.42 15.38
CA ARG A 58 -11.49 8.78 15.06
C ARG A 58 -10.34 8.72 14.09
N ARG A 59 -10.29 9.64 13.12
CA ARG A 59 -9.09 9.83 12.29
C ARG A 59 -8.02 10.51 13.13
N VAL A 60 -6.96 9.77 13.45
CA VAL A 60 -5.90 10.20 14.38
C VAL A 60 -4.59 10.53 13.68
N VAL A 61 -4.41 10.11 12.42
CA VAL A 61 -3.24 10.44 11.60
C VAL A 61 -3.68 11.41 10.51
N PRO A 62 -3.29 12.68 10.58
CA PRO A 62 -3.57 13.63 9.49
C PRO A 62 -2.68 13.33 8.29
N THR A 63 -3.29 13.22 7.11
CA THR A 63 -2.60 12.90 5.86
C THR A 63 -3.00 13.85 4.71
N PRO A 64 -2.93 15.18 4.90
CA PRO A 64 -3.31 16.12 3.85
C PRO A 64 -2.45 15.92 2.60
N GLY A 65 -3.07 15.75 1.44
CA GLY A 65 -2.39 15.51 0.17
C GLY A 65 -1.80 14.10 0.00
N LEU A 66 -2.12 13.15 0.90
CA LEU A 66 -1.75 11.73 0.75
C LEU A 66 -3.01 10.91 0.49
N VAL A 67 -3.20 10.45 -0.74
CA VAL A 67 -4.34 9.61 -1.13
C VAL A 67 -4.01 8.14 -0.92
N GLY A 68 -4.81 7.45 -0.10
CA GLY A 68 -4.68 6.02 0.18
C GLY A 68 -5.12 5.16 -1.01
N CYS A 69 -4.17 4.41 -1.61
CA CYS A 69 -4.39 3.65 -2.84
C CYS A 69 -4.19 2.15 -2.64
N ASP A 70 -5.08 1.34 -3.25
CA ASP A 70 -4.83 -0.08 -3.53
C ASP A 70 -4.81 -0.29 -5.05
N LEU A 71 -3.63 -0.59 -5.59
CA LEU A 71 -3.36 -0.61 -7.03
C LEU A 71 -3.37 -2.02 -7.62
N HIS A 72 -3.62 -3.04 -6.77
CA HIS A 72 -3.64 -4.44 -7.15
C HIS A 72 -4.57 -5.20 -6.22
N VAL A 73 -5.78 -5.47 -6.71
CA VAL A 73 -6.82 -6.12 -5.92
C VAL A 73 -7.82 -6.82 -6.84
N HIS A 74 -8.39 -7.94 -6.38
CA HIS A 74 -9.23 -8.83 -7.17
C HIS A 74 -10.65 -8.97 -6.62
N ALA A 75 -11.61 -9.02 -7.55
CA ALA A 75 -12.99 -9.40 -7.32
C ALA A 75 -13.46 -10.28 -8.48
N ARG A 76 -14.72 -10.73 -8.50
CA ARG A 76 -15.30 -11.29 -9.72
C ARG A 76 -15.30 -10.22 -10.81
N PRO A 77 -14.91 -10.55 -12.04
CA PRO A 77 -14.84 -11.89 -12.65
C PRO A 77 -13.46 -12.57 -12.64
N SER A 78 -12.50 -12.18 -11.81
CA SER A 78 -11.26 -12.96 -11.64
C SER A 78 -11.59 -14.42 -11.31
N PHE A 79 -10.85 -15.34 -11.91
CA PHE A 79 -11.16 -16.78 -11.83
C PHE A 79 -10.88 -17.41 -10.46
N ASP A 80 -10.07 -16.77 -9.64
CA ASP A 80 -9.54 -17.31 -8.37
C ASP A 80 -10.09 -16.61 -7.11
N THR A 81 -11.06 -15.72 -7.26
CA THR A 81 -11.77 -15.05 -6.18
C THR A 81 -13.29 -15.25 -6.26
N PRO A 82 -13.97 -15.58 -5.14
CA PRO A 82 -15.43 -15.58 -5.08
C PRO A 82 -16.03 -14.21 -4.71
N VAL A 83 -15.19 -13.23 -4.36
CA VAL A 83 -15.62 -11.91 -3.85
C VAL A 83 -16.36 -11.13 -4.92
N SER A 84 -17.57 -10.64 -4.64
CA SER A 84 -18.28 -9.74 -5.55
C SER A 84 -17.57 -8.39 -5.66
N GLN A 85 -17.86 -7.61 -6.71
CA GLN A 85 -17.29 -6.25 -6.82
C GLN A 85 -17.83 -5.34 -5.72
N GLU A 86 -19.08 -5.50 -5.33
CA GLU A 86 -19.70 -4.75 -4.23
C GLU A 86 -19.01 -5.03 -2.90
N ASP A 87 -18.79 -6.32 -2.56
CA ASP A 87 -18.07 -6.69 -1.34
C ASP A 87 -16.62 -6.18 -1.36
N ARG A 88 -15.98 -6.19 -2.52
CA ARG A 88 -14.63 -5.66 -2.68
C ARG A 88 -14.58 -4.14 -2.48
N VAL A 89 -15.48 -3.40 -3.11
CA VAL A 89 -15.63 -1.96 -2.91
C VAL A 89 -15.87 -1.65 -1.44
N LEU A 90 -16.77 -2.38 -0.79
CA LEU A 90 -17.04 -2.21 0.62
C LEU A 90 -15.79 -2.46 1.48
N SER A 91 -15.04 -3.53 1.21
CA SER A 91 -13.81 -3.84 1.97
C SER A 91 -12.70 -2.79 1.79
N LEU A 92 -12.58 -2.18 0.61
CA LEU A 92 -11.65 -1.09 0.34
C LEU A 92 -12.02 0.17 1.13
N VAL A 93 -13.30 0.55 1.09
CA VAL A 93 -13.82 1.70 1.86
C VAL A 93 -13.67 1.46 3.36
N SER A 94 -14.02 0.26 3.86
CA SER A 94 -13.84 -0.12 5.27
C SER A 94 -12.38 -0.05 5.73
N ALA A 95 -11.43 -0.26 4.81
CA ALA A 95 -10.00 -0.12 5.07
C ALA A 95 -9.50 1.33 4.92
N GLY A 96 -10.35 2.32 4.64
CA GLY A 96 -9.97 3.71 4.43
C GLY A 96 -9.19 3.96 3.14
N ILE A 97 -9.41 3.15 2.10
CA ILE A 97 -8.86 3.38 0.76
C ILE A 97 -9.71 4.43 0.04
N GLU A 98 -9.04 5.44 -0.53
CA GLU A 98 -9.66 6.54 -1.27
C GLU A 98 -9.57 6.34 -2.79
N PHE A 99 -8.57 5.60 -3.25
CA PHE A 99 -8.36 5.30 -4.67
C PHE A 99 -8.04 3.81 -4.89
N ALA A 100 -8.74 3.14 -5.79
CA ALA A 100 -8.49 1.74 -6.08
C ALA A 100 -8.48 1.44 -7.58
N VAL A 101 -7.67 0.46 -7.97
CA VAL A 101 -7.63 -0.07 -9.33
C VAL A 101 -8.07 -1.52 -9.31
N PRO A 102 -9.24 -1.87 -9.86
CA PRO A 102 -9.62 -3.27 -10.08
C PRO A 102 -8.69 -3.89 -11.13
N THR A 103 -7.97 -4.93 -10.74
CA THR A 103 -6.93 -5.56 -11.57
C THR A 103 -7.22 -7.03 -11.80
N GLU A 104 -8.40 -7.31 -12.38
CA GLU A 104 -8.83 -8.67 -12.62
C GLU A 104 -7.88 -9.40 -13.60
N HIS A 105 -7.66 -10.69 -13.39
CA HIS A 105 -6.80 -11.50 -14.24
C HIS A 105 -7.29 -11.54 -15.69
N ASN A 106 -6.58 -10.84 -16.59
CA ASN A 106 -6.89 -10.79 -18.02
C ASN A 106 -8.33 -10.37 -18.35
N ILE A 107 -8.91 -9.56 -17.50
CA ILE A 107 -10.22 -8.93 -17.68
C ILE A 107 -10.06 -7.48 -17.20
N VAL A 108 -10.61 -6.53 -17.96
CA VAL A 108 -10.61 -5.13 -17.51
C VAL A 108 -11.63 -4.96 -16.41
N GLY A 109 -11.16 -4.66 -15.21
CA GLY A 109 -12.01 -4.33 -14.06
C GLY A 109 -12.49 -2.88 -14.12
N ASP A 110 -13.71 -2.63 -13.62
CA ASP A 110 -14.29 -1.30 -13.47
C ASP A 110 -15.23 -1.30 -12.26
N TYR A 111 -14.93 -0.49 -11.25
CA TYR A 111 -15.78 -0.37 -10.06
C TYR A 111 -16.93 0.64 -10.21
N THR A 112 -17.00 1.39 -11.31
CA THR A 112 -18.03 2.42 -11.52
C THR A 112 -19.46 1.91 -11.28
N PRO A 113 -19.87 0.72 -11.79
CA PRO A 113 -21.22 0.21 -11.53
C PRO A 113 -21.47 -0.08 -10.05
N SER A 114 -20.54 -0.75 -9.37
CA SER A 114 -20.66 -1.13 -7.95
C SER A 114 -20.63 0.10 -7.04
N LEU A 115 -19.80 1.10 -7.35
CA LEU A 115 -19.76 2.39 -6.64
C LEU A 115 -21.12 3.11 -6.75
N SER A 116 -21.75 3.08 -7.93
CA SER A 116 -23.07 3.67 -8.14
C SER A 116 -24.16 2.94 -7.34
N VAL A 117 -24.17 1.60 -7.37
CA VAL A 117 -25.15 0.78 -6.62
C VAL A 117 -25.04 1.00 -5.11
N LEU A 118 -23.82 1.11 -4.59
CA LEU A 118 -23.57 1.30 -3.17
C LEU A 118 -23.66 2.77 -2.71
N GLY A 119 -23.76 3.73 -3.63
CA GLY A 119 -23.74 5.16 -3.30
C GLY A 119 -22.38 5.65 -2.80
N LEU A 120 -21.28 4.99 -3.16
CA LEU A 120 -19.92 5.25 -2.66
C LEU A 120 -19.03 6.03 -3.63
N GLY A 121 -19.58 6.59 -4.70
CA GLY A 121 -18.83 7.33 -5.72
C GLY A 121 -18.15 8.63 -5.24
N THR A 122 -18.45 9.10 -4.05
CA THR A 122 -17.78 10.24 -3.40
C THR A 122 -16.82 9.82 -2.30
N THR A 123 -16.71 8.52 -2.02
CA THR A 123 -15.87 7.97 -0.95
C THR A 123 -14.69 7.18 -1.52
N LEU A 124 -14.92 6.38 -2.55
CA LEU A 124 -13.88 5.63 -3.26
C LEU A 124 -13.86 6.06 -4.72
N PHE A 125 -12.70 6.47 -5.18
CA PHE A 125 -12.43 6.82 -6.56
C PHE A 125 -11.69 5.68 -7.25
N SER A 126 -11.91 5.50 -8.54
CA SER A 126 -11.34 4.37 -9.26
C SER A 126 -11.04 4.72 -10.72
N VAL A 127 -10.08 4.03 -11.28
CA VAL A 127 -9.87 3.97 -12.73
C VAL A 127 -9.88 2.51 -13.17
N PRO A 128 -10.40 2.17 -14.35
CA PRO A 128 -10.35 0.80 -14.82
C PRO A 128 -8.91 0.32 -15.01
N GLY A 129 -8.67 -0.96 -14.70
CA GLY A 129 -7.36 -1.59 -14.82
C GLY A 129 -7.44 -3.07 -15.14
N VAL A 130 -6.30 -3.69 -15.29
CA VAL A 130 -6.19 -5.12 -15.57
C VAL A 130 -4.87 -5.67 -15.04
N GLU A 131 -4.88 -6.86 -14.47
CA GLU A 131 -3.65 -7.63 -14.31
C GLU A 131 -3.44 -8.53 -15.53
N ILE A 132 -2.36 -8.26 -16.27
CA ILE A 132 -1.92 -9.11 -17.39
C ILE A 132 -1.23 -10.32 -16.80
N THR A 133 -1.95 -11.43 -16.71
CA THR A 133 -1.51 -12.70 -16.13
C THR A 133 -1.07 -13.63 -17.25
N THR A 134 0.22 -13.86 -17.38
CA THR A 134 0.78 -14.70 -18.43
C THR A 134 0.96 -16.13 -17.95
N TYR A 135 0.63 -17.11 -18.74
CA TYR A 135 0.78 -18.53 -18.38
C TYR A 135 1.26 -19.46 -19.49
N ASN A 136 1.25 -19.02 -20.73
CA ASN A 136 1.81 -19.79 -21.86
C ASN A 136 2.39 -18.82 -22.92
N PRO A 137 3.69 -18.50 -22.87
CA PRO A 137 4.65 -18.80 -21.80
C PRO A 137 4.39 -17.99 -20.52
N ARG A 138 4.91 -18.44 -19.37
CA ARG A 138 4.95 -17.63 -18.15
C ARG A 138 6.02 -16.57 -18.28
N LEU A 139 5.62 -15.30 -18.19
CA LEU A 139 6.49 -14.14 -18.40
C LEU A 139 6.50 -13.18 -17.22
N GLY A 140 5.64 -13.41 -16.24
CA GLY A 140 5.36 -12.53 -15.10
C GLY A 140 3.92 -12.01 -15.15
N HIS A 141 3.55 -11.24 -14.11
CA HIS A 141 2.27 -10.56 -14.01
C HIS A 141 2.50 -9.04 -14.02
N PHE A 142 1.59 -8.31 -14.66
CA PHE A 142 1.76 -6.88 -14.87
C PHE A 142 0.43 -6.14 -14.66
N GLY A 143 0.41 -5.19 -13.74
CA GLY A 143 -0.69 -4.23 -13.58
C GLY A 143 -0.63 -3.18 -14.67
N LEU A 144 -1.77 -2.88 -15.31
CA LEU A 144 -1.87 -1.82 -16.31
C LEU A 144 -3.09 -0.95 -16.04
N PHE A 145 -2.86 0.32 -15.74
CA PHE A 145 -3.93 1.29 -15.44
C PHE A 145 -3.52 2.75 -15.73
N PRO A 146 -4.47 3.65 -16.00
CA PRO A 146 -5.84 3.33 -16.41
C PRO A 146 -5.87 2.55 -17.72
N TYR A 147 -6.82 1.64 -17.85
CA TYR A 147 -7.01 0.86 -19.08
C TYR A 147 -8.45 0.96 -19.56
N PRO A 148 -8.71 1.20 -20.86
CA PRO A 148 -10.08 1.40 -21.35
C PRO A 148 -10.91 0.12 -21.22
N THR A 149 -12.16 0.25 -20.82
CA THR A 149 -13.12 -0.86 -20.74
C THR A 149 -13.57 -1.38 -22.12
N THR A 150 -13.23 -0.65 -23.17
CA THR A 150 -13.50 -1.00 -24.56
C THR A 150 -12.18 -1.13 -25.33
N GLY A 151 -12.10 -1.95 -26.37
CA GLY A 151 -10.94 -2.03 -27.26
C GLY A 151 -10.06 -3.27 -27.12
N GLY A 152 -10.50 -4.28 -26.36
CA GLY A 152 -9.81 -5.57 -26.25
C GLY A 152 -8.78 -5.62 -25.12
N LEU A 153 -8.25 -6.80 -24.86
CA LEU A 153 -7.29 -7.07 -23.79
C LEU A 153 -5.85 -6.87 -24.26
N PRO A 154 -4.91 -6.54 -23.36
CA PRO A 154 -3.50 -6.65 -23.63
C PRO A 154 -3.13 -8.09 -24.01
N PRO A 155 -2.07 -8.32 -24.81
CA PRO A 155 -1.63 -9.67 -25.15
C PRO A 155 -1.12 -10.39 -23.88
N TYR A 156 -1.61 -11.59 -23.61
CA TYR A 156 -1.24 -12.39 -22.44
C TYR A 156 -0.98 -13.88 -22.74
N ARG A 157 -1.27 -14.34 -23.98
CA ARG A 157 -1.04 -15.71 -24.47
C ARG A 157 -0.22 -15.67 -25.74
N ASN A 158 0.64 -16.68 -25.95
CA ASN A 158 1.47 -16.80 -27.15
C ASN A 158 2.17 -15.47 -27.50
N THR A 159 2.71 -14.82 -26.49
CA THR A 159 3.24 -13.45 -26.58
C THR A 159 4.64 -13.36 -26.00
N THR A 160 5.23 -12.17 -26.03
CA THR A 160 6.51 -11.84 -25.40
C THR A 160 6.35 -10.65 -24.48
N VAL A 161 7.26 -10.49 -23.51
CA VAL A 161 7.31 -9.29 -22.65
C VAL A 161 7.36 -8.02 -23.49
N GLY A 162 8.16 -8.02 -24.57
CA GLY A 162 8.25 -6.86 -25.48
C GLY A 162 6.93 -6.49 -26.14
N ALA A 163 6.11 -7.48 -26.51
CA ALA A 163 4.79 -7.23 -27.10
C ALA A 163 3.82 -6.66 -26.06
N ILE A 164 3.84 -7.18 -24.81
CA ILE A 164 3.04 -6.66 -23.69
C ILE A 164 3.40 -5.19 -23.42
N PHE A 165 4.70 -4.89 -23.27
CA PHE A 165 5.16 -3.54 -22.94
C PHE A 165 4.90 -2.55 -24.10
N LYS A 166 5.10 -2.98 -25.35
CA LYS A 166 4.72 -2.19 -26.53
C LYS A 166 3.23 -1.85 -26.53
N HIS A 167 2.36 -2.82 -26.24
CA HIS A 167 0.91 -2.61 -26.15
C HIS A 167 0.56 -1.61 -25.04
N ALA A 168 1.16 -1.76 -23.85
CA ALA A 168 0.94 -0.85 -22.74
C ALA A 168 1.24 0.62 -23.09
N ARG A 169 2.28 0.86 -23.92
CA ARG A 169 2.67 2.22 -24.35
C ARG A 169 1.78 2.82 -25.44
N GLN A 170 1.02 2.02 -26.18
CA GLN A 170 0.08 2.51 -27.20
C GLN A 170 -1.06 3.36 -26.63
N GLY A 171 -1.35 3.24 -25.34
CA GLY A 171 -2.41 3.99 -24.65
C GLY A 171 -2.02 5.37 -24.14
N GLY A 172 -0.83 5.87 -24.52
CA GLY A 172 -0.36 7.19 -24.13
C GLY A 172 0.52 7.21 -22.87
N GLN A 173 0.99 8.42 -22.52
CA GLN A 173 1.97 8.65 -21.45
C GLN A 173 1.37 8.55 -20.03
N THR A 174 0.06 8.58 -19.88
CA THR A 174 -0.61 8.61 -18.58
C THR A 174 -0.78 7.24 -17.94
N ARG A 175 -0.59 6.14 -18.67
CA ARG A 175 -0.71 4.78 -18.12
C ARG A 175 0.48 4.41 -17.24
N VAL A 176 0.21 3.67 -16.19
CA VAL A 176 1.19 2.98 -15.36
C VAL A 176 1.23 1.51 -15.79
N LEU A 177 2.42 1.02 -16.09
CA LEU A 177 2.74 -0.39 -16.24
C LEU A 177 3.56 -0.80 -15.02
N GLN A 178 2.98 -1.64 -14.17
CA GLN A 178 3.56 -2.12 -12.92
C GLN A 178 3.99 -3.58 -13.06
N VAL A 179 5.16 -3.93 -12.56
CA VAL A 179 5.56 -5.33 -12.35
C VAL A 179 4.99 -5.78 -11.01
N ASN A 180 4.01 -6.71 -11.04
CA ASN A 180 3.36 -7.23 -9.86
C ASN A 180 4.22 -8.33 -9.21
N HIS A 181 4.23 -8.38 -7.85
CA HIS A 181 4.89 -9.43 -7.04
C HIS A 181 6.13 -10.08 -7.69
N PRO A 182 7.20 -9.31 -8.00
CA PRO A 182 8.28 -9.71 -8.92
C PRO A 182 9.09 -10.93 -8.45
N ARG A 183 9.01 -11.30 -7.18
CA ARG A 183 9.67 -12.46 -6.55
C ARG A 183 8.70 -13.52 -6.05
N LEU A 184 7.41 -13.47 -6.44
CA LEU A 184 6.46 -14.49 -6.02
C LEU A 184 6.92 -15.87 -6.56
N PRO A 185 7.00 -16.93 -5.70
CA PRO A 185 7.49 -18.25 -6.09
C PRO A 185 6.56 -18.96 -7.09
N LYS A 186 6.91 -20.17 -7.49
CA LYS A 186 6.17 -21.01 -8.42
C LYS A 186 6.19 -20.52 -9.89
N GLY A 187 7.21 -19.75 -10.27
CA GLY A 187 7.38 -19.29 -11.65
C GLY A 187 6.35 -18.23 -12.07
N ILE A 188 6.01 -17.33 -11.14
CA ILE A 188 5.09 -16.21 -11.37
C ILE A 188 5.85 -14.88 -11.41
N GLY A 189 6.84 -14.70 -10.51
CA GLY A 189 7.55 -13.44 -10.35
C GLY A 189 8.45 -13.09 -11.53
N TYR A 190 8.27 -11.91 -12.11
CA TYR A 190 8.98 -11.43 -13.30
C TYR A 190 10.50 -11.43 -13.12
N PHE A 191 11.02 -10.91 -12.01
CA PHE A 191 12.46 -10.86 -11.77
C PHE A 191 13.06 -12.27 -11.62
N GLN A 192 12.32 -13.16 -10.99
CA GLN A 192 12.74 -14.55 -10.81
C GLN A 192 12.75 -15.31 -12.15
N LEU A 193 11.69 -15.16 -12.97
CA LEU A 193 11.57 -15.81 -14.28
C LEU A 193 12.66 -15.39 -15.27
N HIS A 194 13.09 -14.13 -15.17
CA HIS A 194 14.08 -13.54 -16.08
C HIS A 194 15.48 -13.43 -15.49
N GLY A 195 15.74 -14.11 -14.33
CA GLY A 195 17.05 -14.24 -13.74
C GLY A 195 17.68 -12.91 -13.31
N PHE A 196 16.86 -11.95 -12.81
CA PHE A 196 17.40 -10.69 -12.32
C PHE A 196 18.28 -10.92 -11.09
N ASP A 197 19.53 -10.46 -11.17
CA ASP A 197 20.51 -10.48 -10.07
C ASP A 197 20.73 -9.03 -9.57
N PRO A 198 20.35 -8.71 -8.31
CA PRO A 198 20.56 -7.38 -7.74
C PRO A 198 22.03 -7.03 -7.50
N LYS A 199 22.93 -7.99 -7.60
CA LYS A 199 24.40 -7.78 -7.45
C LYS A 199 25.06 -7.43 -8.79
N ALA A 200 24.34 -7.60 -9.92
CA ALA A 200 24.89 -7.27 -11.23
C ALA A 200 25.11 -5.76 -11.36
N THR A 201 26.26 -5.38 -11.87
CA THR A 201 26.66 -3.98 -12.12
C THR A 201 26.32 -3.53 -13.54
N SER A 202 25.88 -4.45 -14.41
CA SER A 202 25.45 -4.21 -15.78
C SER A 202 23.93 -4.17 -15.89
N ARG A 203 23.43 -3.56 -16.96
CA ARG A 203 21.99 -3.55 -17.25
C ARG A 203 21.45 -4.99 -17.36
N PRO A 204 20.28 -5.28 -16.76
CA PRO A 204 19.68 -6.60 -16.84
C PRO A 204 19.32 -6.98 -18.28
N SER A 205 19.36 -8.27 -18.60
CA SER A 205 18.92 -8.80 -19.90
C SER A 205 17.40 -8.77 -20.07
N MET A 206 16.65 -8.68 -18.96
CA MET A 206 15.19 -8.55 -19.00
C MET A 206 14.76 -7.18 -19.53
N ARG A 207 13.55 -7.11 -20.07
CA ARG A 207 12.92 -5.85 -20.49
C ARG A 207 12.64 -4.97 -19.27
N THR A 208 12.85 -3.65 -19.43
CA THR A 208 12.77 -2.67 -18.32
C THR A 208 11.87 -1.47 -18.63
N GLU A 209 11.01 -1.55 -19.66
CA GLU A 209 10.13 -0.44 -20.05
C GLU A 209 8.81 -0.41 -19.25
N PHE A 210 8.89 -0.66 -17.96
CA PHE A 210 7.78 -0.47 -17.00
C PHE A 210 7.97 0.83 -16.19
N ASP A 211 6.97 1.22 -15.38
CA ASP A 211 6.98 2.45 -14.60
C ASP A 211 7.14 2.17 -13.11
N ALA A 212 6.60 1.07 -12.63
CA ALA A 212 6.55 0.75 -11.20
C ALA A 212 6.89 -0.72 -10.91
N VAL A 213 7.37 -0.96 -9.71
CA VAL A 213 7.61 -2.27 -9.11
C VAL A 213 6.77 -2.39 -7.85
N GLU A 214 5.96 -3.42 -7.76
CA GLU A 214 5.26 -3.76 -6.53
C GLU A 214 6.25 -4.36 -5.54
N VAL A 215 6.83 -3.48 -4.70
CA VAL A 215 7.86 -3.86 -3.72
C VAL A 215 7.23 -4.60 -2.55
N TYR A 216 6.02 -4.25 -2.16
CA TYR A 216 5.30 -4.91 -1.09
C TYR A 216 3.94 -5.41 -1.58
N ASN A 217 3.81 -6.72 -1.71
CA ASN A 217 2.55 -7.40 -2.08
C ASN A 217 1.90 -8.01 -0.84
N GLY A 218 0.57 -8.01 -0.79
CA GLY A 218 -0.20 -8.54 0.34
C GLY A 218 0.00 -10.04 0.62
N TYR A 219 0.45 -10.83 -0.35
CA TYR A 219 0.87 -12.22 -0.10
C TYR A 219 2.14 -12.33 0.74
N ASP A 220 2.89 -11.26 0.86
CA ASP A 220 4.15 -11.21 1.60
C ASP A 220 4.00 -10.64 3.02
N LEU A 221 2.78 -10.44 3.51
CA LEU A 221 2.50 -9.84 4.82
C LEU A 221 3.23 -10.56 5.97
N GLY A 222 3.36 -11.86 5.89
CA GLY A 222 4.10 -12.68 6.87
C GLY A 222 5.53 -13.01 6.47
N ASP A 223 6.01 -12.57 5.29
CA ASP A 223 7.33 -12.90 4.74
C ASP A 223 8.18 -11.64 4.53
N ARG A 224 8.64 -11.05 5.63
CA ARG A 224 9.54 -9.90 5.61
C ARG A 224 10.79 -10.14 4.74
N GLY A 225 11.31 -11.37 4.73
CA GLY A 225 12.51 -11.73 3.94
C GLY A 225 12.27 -11.51 2.43
N ARG A 226 11.08 -11.80 1.93
CA ARG A 226 10.73 -11.57 0.52
C ARG A 226 10.56 -10.09 0.22
N VAL A 227 9.88 -9.33 1.08
CA VAL A 227 9.75 -7.87 0.94
C VAL A 227 11.14 -7.22 0.88
N GLU A 228 12.06 -7.59 1.79
CA GLU A 228 13.44 -7.11 1.80
C GLU A 228 14.21 -7.53 0.54
N ALA A 229 13.92 -8.71 -0.02
CA ALA A 229 14.54 -9.14 -1.28
C ALA A 229 14.09 -8.28 -2.44
N VAL A 230 12.79 -8.01 -2.57
CA VAL A 230 12.24 -7.14 -3.62
C VAL A 230 12.72 -5.70 -3.45
N MET A 231 12.82 -5.21 -2.22
CA MET A 231 13.38 -3.88 -1.94
C MET A 231 14.85 -3.77 -2.40
N ARG A 232 15.67 -4.80 -2.16
CA ARG A 232 17.04 -4.84 -2.68
C ARG A 232 17.10 -4.87 -4.20
N ASP A 233 16.18 -5.60 -4.87
CA ASP A 233 16.07 -5.60 -6.33
C ASP A 233 15.75 -4.19 -6.85
N TRP A 234 14.78 -3.54 -6.22
CA TRP A 234 14.39 -2.18 -6.58
C TRP A 234 15.56 -1.20 -6.40
N PHE A 235 16.26 -1.22 -5.28
CA PHE A 235 17.46 -0.41 -5.05
C PHE A 235 18.56 -0.67 -6.09
N ALA A 236 18.77 -1.92 -6.47
CA ALA A 236 19.73 -2.27 -7.52
C ALA A 236 19.34 -1.66 -8.87
N LEU A 237 18.07 -1.68 -9.23
CA LEU A 237 17.58 -1.03 -10.45
C LEU A 237 17.75 0.50 -10.40
N LEU A 238 17.47 1.13 -9.24
CA LEU A 238 17.73 2.57 -9.07
C LEU A 238 19.22 2.90 -9.23
N ASN A 239 20.12 2.06 -8.70
CA ASN A 239 21.58 2.23 -8.84
C ASN A 239 22.04 2.11 -10.28
N LEU A 240 21.37 1.31 -11.10
CA LEU A 240 21.61 1.20 -12.55
C LEU A 240 21.05 2.40 -13.33
N GLY A 241 20.41 3.37 -12.64
CA GLY A 241 19.90 4.60 -13.24
C GLY A 241 18.45 4.53 -13.72
N TYR A 242 17.72 3.45 -13.39
CA TYR A 242 16.28 3.40 -13.67
C TYR A 242 15.52 4.22 -12.61
N ARG A 243 14.40 4.82 -13.02
CA ARG A 243 13.53 5.62 -12.15
C ARG A 243 12.18 4.92 -11.98
N PHE A 244 12.18 3.73 -11.39
CA PHE A 244 10.96 2.98 -11.12
C PHE A 244 10.35 3.38 -9.80
N ALA A 245 9.05 3.66 -9.80
CA ALA A 245 8.31 3.86 -8.57
C ALA A 245 8.17 2.53 -7.81
N ALA A 246 8.31 2.58 -6.48
CA ALA A 246 7.87 1.50 -5.62
C ALA A 246 6.41 1.66 -5.28
N THR A 247 5.66 0.55 -5.29
CA THR A 247 4.28 0.47 -4.86
C THR A 247 4.08 -0.63 -3.83
N GLY A 248 3.00 -0.53 -3.07
CA GLY A 248 2.49 -1.59 -2.20
C GLY A 248 1.00 -1.75 -2.43
N SER A 249 0.52 -2.99 -2.53
CA SER A 249 -0.88 -3.29 -2.81
C SER A 249 -1.28 -4.61 -2.18
N SER A 250 -2.58 -4.79 -1.94
CA SER A 250 -3.06 -5.93 -1.17
C SER A 250 -3.04 -7.25 -1.92
N ASP A 251 -3.22 -7.23 -3.22
CA ASP A 251 -3.44 -8.44 -4.04
C ASP A 251 -4.51 -9.35 -3.43
N SER A 252 -5.52 -8.73 -2.82
CA SER A 252 -6.51 -9.42 -2.02
C SER A 252 -7.51 -10.17 -2.89
N HIS A 253 -7.71 -11.47 -2.60
CA HIS A 253 -8.65 -12.37 -3.26
C HIS A 253 -9.76 -12.85 -2.32
N ARG A 254 -9.72 -12.49 -1.03
CA ARG A 254 -10.67 -12.91 0.00
C ARG A 254 -10.98 -11.75 0.94
N ILE A 255 -12.14 -11.80 1.58
CA ILE A 255 -12.50 -10.83 2.63
C ILE A 255 -11.89 -11.26 3.98
N GLN A 256 -12.02 -12.53 4.35
CA GLN A 256 -11.71 -12.99 5.71
C GLN A 256 -10.22 -13.09 6.05
N TYR A 257 -9.34 -13.32 5.08
CA TYR A 257 -7.94 -13.67 5.34
C TYR A 257 -6.93 -12.78 4.65
N GLN A 258 -7.39 -11.92 3.78
CA GLN A 258 -6.58 -11.04 2.95
C GLN A 258 -7.22 -9.67 2.94
N TRP A 259 -6.76 -8.82 3.82
CA TRP A 259 -7.31 -7.47 3.93
C TRP A 259 -6.98 -6.63 2.70
N ALA A 260 -8.00 -6.04 2.07
CA ALA A 260 -7.78 -4.99 1.08
C ALA A 260 -7.10 -3.78 1.74
N GLY A 261 -6.27 -3.07 0.98
CA GLY A 261 -5.56 -1.88 1.47
C GLY A 261 -4.39 -2.14 2.43
N TYR A 262 -3.91 -3.40 2.54
CA TYR A 262 -2.74 -3.77 3.33
C TYR A 262 -1.82 -4.72 2.54
N PRO A 263 -0.60 -4.28 2.17
CA PRO A 263 -0.09 -2.91 2.23
C PRO A 263 -0.85 -1.96 1.32
N ARG A 264 -0.52 -0.67 1.39
CA ARG A 264 -1.05 0.35 0.48
C ARG A 264 0.03 1.30 -0.01
N THR A 265 -0.25 1.91 -1.13
CA THR A 265 0.49 3.07 -1.63
C THR A 265 -0.23 4.35 -1.18
N LEU A 266 0.50 5.34 -0.70
CA LEU A 266 -0.02 6.69 -0.49
C LEU A 266 0.53 7.59 -1.59
N ALA A 267 -0.34 8.05 -2.48
CA ALA A 267 0.03 8.97 -3.56
C ALA A 267 0.12 10.41 -3.04
N ILE A 268 1.20 11.12 -3.36
CA ILE A 268 1.42 12.51 -2.95
C ILE A 268 0.85 13.43 -4.04
N VAL A 269 -0.25 14.10 -3.73
CA VAL A 269 -0.94 15.05 -4.61
C VAL A 269 -0.99 16.44 -3.94
N ASP A 270 -1.45 17.45 -4.68
CA ASP A 270 -1.82 18.71 -4.05
C ASP A 270 -3.01 18.47 -3.08
N PRO A 271 -3.02 19.02 -1.85
CA PRO A 271 -4.15 18.83 -0.93
C PRO A 271 -5.51 19.21 -1.51
N ALA A 272 -5.57 20.11 -2.47
CA ALA A 272 -6.80 20.44 -3.21
C ALA A 272 -7.26 19.34 -4.17
N GLN A 273 -6.45 18.30 -4.41
CA GLN A 273 -6.72 17.18 -5.33
C GLN A 273 -7.06 15.87 -4.59
N GLY A 274 -7.10 15.89 -3.25
CA GLY A 274 -7.47 14.73 -2.42
C GLY A 274 -6.58 14.52 -1.20
N GLY A 275 -6.81 13.40 -0.48
CA GLY A 275 -6.00 12.98 0.67
C GLY A 275 -6.41 13.55 2.01
N ASP A 276 -7.61 14.09 2.14
CA ASP A 276 -8.18 14.53 3.42
C ASP A 276 -9.36 13.63 3.88
N GLY A 277 -9.73 12.66 3.04
CA GLY A 277 -10.85 11.74 3.28
C GLY A 277 -12.23 12.37 3.10
N THR A 278 -12.30 13.64 2.69
CA THR A 278 -13.56 14.40 2.54
C THR A 278 -13.70 15.06 1.17
N SER A 279 -12.59 15.36 0.50
CA SER A 279 -12.56 16.01 -0.80
C SER A 279 -12.63 15.00 -1.95
N ALA A 280 -13.10 15.44 -3.11
CA ALA A 280 -13.02 14.66 -4.33
C ALA A 280 -11.56 14.40 -4.72
N VAL A 281 -11.26 13.15 -5.08
CA VAL A 281 -9.91 12.74 -5.52
C VAL A 281 -9.76 12.96 -7.02
N ASP A 282 -8.76 13.73 -7.44
CA ASP A 282 -8.35 13.80 -8.85
C ASP A 282 -7.60 12.52 -9.23
N THR A 283 -8.31 11.60 -9.87
CA THR A 283 -7.78 10.29 -10.27
C THR A 283 -6.60 10.41 -11.24
N GLN A 284 -6.56 11.44 -12.08
CA GLN A 284 -5.45 11.67 -13.00
C GLN A 284 -4.20 12.15 -12.24
N ALA A 285 -4.37 13.04 -11.29
CA ALA A 285 -3.26 13.48 -10.42
C ALA A 285 -2.67 12.31 -9.64
N VAL A 286 -3.51 11.43 -9.09
CA VAL A 286 -3.07 10.20 -8.39
C VAL A 286 -2.26 9.29 -9.31
N VAL A 287 -2.77 8.96 -10.50
CA VAL A 287 -2.05 8.10 -11.46
C VAL A 287 -0.70 8.71 -11.87
N LEU A 288 -0.65 10.02 -12.10
CA LEU A 288 0.59 10.72 -12.43
C LEU A 288 1.57 10.77 -11.26
N ALA A 289 1.08 10.94 -10.04
CA ALA A 289 1.90 10.90 -8.83
C ALA A 289 2.58 9.52 -8.70
N ILE A 290 1.80 8.44 -8.79
CA ILE A 290 2.33 7.06 -8.77
C ILE A 290 3.39 6.86 -9.85
N LYS A 291 3.08 7.23 -11.10
CA LYS A 291 4.00 7.07 -12.23
C LYS A 291 5.33 7.80 -12.04
N ARG A 292 5.33 8.92 -11.35
CA ARG A 292 6.51 9.75 -11.08
C ARG A 292 7.24 9.36 -9.79
N GLY A 293 6.75 8.35 -9.06
CA GLY A 293 7.29 8.00 -7.74
C GLY A 293 7.00 9.07 -6.67
N ARG A 294 6.02 9.94 -6.88
CA ARG A 294 5.50 10.82 -5.84
C ARG A 294 4.54 10.04 -4.95
N SER A 295 5.10 9.10 -4.22
CA SER A 295 4.33 8.20 -3.38
C SER A 295 5.21 7.55 -2.32
N LEU A 296 4.56 6.91 -1.36
CA LEU A 296 5.18 6.08 -0.34
C LEU A 296 4.37 4.80 -0.15
N VAL A 297 4.98 3.79 0.45
CA VAL A 297 4.36 2.49 0.72
C VAL A 297 4.27 2.29 2.22
N THR A 298 3.15 1.76 2.72
CA THR A 298 2.97 1.55 4.15
C THR A 298 2.09 0.36 4.50
N THR A 299 2.39 -0.23 5.65
CA THR A 299 1.54 -1.14 6.43
C THR A 299 1.23 -0.59 7.83
N GLY A 300 1.47 0.71 8.04
CA GLY A 300 1.22 1.39 9.32
C GLY A 300 1.97 2.72 9.43
N PRO A 301 3.31 2.72 9.45
CA PRO A 301 4.10 3.96 9.51
C PRO A 301 4.00 4.77 8.21
N ILE A 302 3.67 6.04 8.31
CA ILE A 302 3.67 7.01 7.22
C ILE A 302 4.94 7.84 7.36
N VAL A 303 5.79 7.85 6.32
CA VAL A 303 7.09 8.50 6.35
C VAL A 303 7.12 9.66 5.37
N GLU A 304 7.27 10.87 5.86
CA GLU A 304 7.50 12.07 5.06
C GLU A 304 9.01 12.36 5.04
N LEU A 305 9.56 12.58 3.85
CA LEU A 305 10.98 12.87 3.62
C LEU A 305 11.10 14.13 2.77
N GLN A 306 11.91 15.07 3.20
CA GLN A 306 12.24 16.25 2.42
C GLN A 306 13.74 16.56 2.51
N VAL A 307 14.29 16.99 1.38
CA VAL A 307 15.66 17.51 1.22
C VAL A 307 15.56 18.81 0.44
N ASP A 308 15.94 19.91 1.04
CA ASP A 308 15.82 21.26 0.43
C ASP A 308 14.44 21.48 -0.22
N LYS A 309 13.37 21.10 0.48
CA LYS A 309 11.97 21.16 0.04
C LYS A 309 11.60 20.21 -1.11
N LYS A 310 12.49 19.30 -1.50
CA LYS A 310 12.22 18.23 -2.48
C LYS A 310 11.77 16.97 -1.75
N GLY A 311 10.65 16.42 -2.19
CA GLY A 311 10.07 15.18 -1.68
C GLY A 311 10.28 13.98 -2.61
N PRO A 312 9.67 12.82 -2.27
CA PRO A 312 9.71 11.62 -3.09
C PRO A 312 9.28 11.89 -4.54
N GLY A 313 10.01 11.30 -5.50
CA GLY A 313 9.80 11.47 -6.94
C GLY A 313 10.39 12.76 -7.52
N GLU A 314 10.86 13.69 -6.68
CA GLU A 314 11.45 14.96 -7.12
C GLU A 314 12.99 14.90 -7.17
N GLU A 315 13.60 15.86 -7.86
CA GLU A 315 15.05 15.96 -8.03
C GLU A 315 15.61 17.17 -7.31
N HIS A 316 16.54 16.94 -6.39
CA HIS A 316 17.41 17.97 -5.82
C HIS A 316 18.60 18.18 -6.77
N THR A 317 18.92 19.43 -7.06
CA THR A 317 20.06 19.82 -7.92
C THR A 317 21.00 20.71 -7.13
N GLY A 318 22.31 20.43 -7.19
CA GLY A 318 23.35 21.18 -6.47
C GLY A 318 24.17 20.26 -5.55
N PRO A 319 24.93 20.84 -4.59
CA PRO A 319 25.74 20.08 -3.66
C PRO A 319 24.92 18.99 -2.95
N LEU A 320 25.56 17.87 -2.59
CA LEU A 320 24.90 16.82 -1.81
C LEU A 320 24.37 17.42 -0.50
N PRO A 321 23.12 17.12 -0.13
CA PRO A 321 22.50 17.67 1.07
C PRO A 321 23.16 17.13 2.33
N GLU A 322 23.32 17.98 3.34
CA GLU A 322 23.86 17.59 4.63
C GLU A 322 22.78 17.17 5.63
N VAL A 323 21.53 17.49 5.34
CA VAL A 323 20.38 17.28 6.24
C VAL A 323 19.15 16.80 5.44
N ALA A 324 18.42 15.87 6.03
CA ALA A 324 17.05 15.52 5.61
C ALA A 324 16.08 15.88 6.73
N HIS A 325 14.95 16.50 6.36
CA HIS A 325 13.80 16.65 7.25
C HIS A 325 12.92 15.41 7.14
N VAL A 326 12.66 14.77 8.26
CA VAL A 326 11.85 13.55 8.29
C VAL A 326 10.76 13.65 9.34
N ARG A 327 9.56 13.22 8.97
CA ARG A 327 8.46 13.04 9.90
C ARG A 327 7.91 11.63 9.76
N VAL A 328 7.68 10.96 10.87
CA VAL A 328 7.08 9.63 10.93
C VAL A 328 5.80 9.69 11.71
N LEU A 329 4.70 9.34 11.06
CA LEU A 329 3.38 9.27 11.65
C LEU A 329 2.91 7.82 11.74
N ALA A 330 2.14 7.49 12.77
CA ALA A 330 1.46 6.21 12.88
C ALA A 330 0.29 6.29 13.85
N ALA A 331 -0.78 5.55 13.58
CA ALA A 331 -1.88 5.42 14.54
C ALA A 331 -1.38 4.82 15.87
N PRO A 332 -1.99 5.14 17.02
CA PRO A 332 -1.51 4.72 18.34
C PRO A 332 -1.41 3.20 18.54
N TRP A 333 -2.08 2.43 17.72
CA TRP A 333 -2.03 0.96 17.73
C TRP A 333 -0.95 0.35 16.82
N VAL A 334 -0.18 1.19 16.12
CA VAL A 334 0.93 0.77 15.23
C VAL A 334 2.26 1.02 15.93
N ASP A 335 3.07 -0.01 16.06
CA ASP A 335 4.43 0.09 16.60
C ASP A 335 5.40 0.72 15.59
N VAL A 336 6.27 1.63 16.06
CA VAL A 336 7.37 2.19 15.28
C VAL A 336 8.57 2.33 16.19
N THR A 337 9.68 1.69 15.86
CA THR A 337 10.88 1.63 16.71
C THR A 337 12.14 2.16 16.06
N ARG A 338 12.15 2.31 14.74
CA ARG A 338 13.35 2.67 13.99
C ARG A 338 13.03 3.41 12.71
N LEU A 339 13.85 4.41 12.40
CA LEU A 339 13.88 5.14 11.13
C LEU A 339 15.28 5.04 10.53
N GLU A 340 15.37 4.69 9.27
CA GLU A 340 16.62 4.56 8.50
C GLU A 340 16.57 5.52 7.30
N ILE A 341 17.71 6.19 7.01
CA ILE A 341 17.91 6.84 5.70
C ILE A 341 18.83 5.94 4.89
N VAL A 342 18.34 5.53 3.74
CA VAL A 342 19.03 4.68 2.79
C VAL A 342 19.48 5.51 1.60
N ALA A 343 20.76 5.51 1.29
CA ALA A 343 21.34 6.16 0.11
C ALA A 343 21.99 5.11 -0.78
N ASP A 344 21.64 5.07 -2.05
CA ASP A 344 22.16 4.11 -3.04
C ASP A 344 22.18 2.64 -2.53
N GLY A 345 21.17 2.29 -1.69
CA GLY A 345 21.00 0.94 -1.14
C GLY A 345 21.71 0.66 0.18
N ALA A 346 22.48 1.61 0.73
CA ALA A 346 23.14 1.52 2.02
C ALA A 346 22.48 2.43 3.06
N VAL A 347 22.35 1.96 4.30
CA VAL A 347 21.92 2.80 5.42
C VAL A 347 23.02 3.80 5.74
N VAL A 348 22.73 5.10 5.64
CA VAL A 348 23.65 6.20 5.90
C VAL A 348 23.34 6.96 7.19
N ALA A 349 22.14 6.81 7.71
CA ALA A 349 21.76 7.31 9.03
C ALA A 349 20.66 6.43 9.63
N GLU A 350 20.67 6.31 10.95
CA GLU A 350 19.66 5.57 11.71
C GLU A 350 19.24 6.37 12.93
N GLN A 351 17.93 6.39 13.18
CA GLN A 351 17.33 7.02 14.34
C GLN A 351 16.46 6.01 15.08
N ALA A 352 16.80 5.71 16.32
CA ALA A 352 15.94 4.94 17.20
C ALA A 352 14.72 5.78 17.60
N ILE A 353 13.53 5.17 17.52
CA ILE A 353 12.28 5.78 17.95
C ILE A 353 11.84 5.04 19.23
N PRO A 354 11.65 5.73 20.37
CA PRO A 354 11.17 5.09 21.57
C PRO A 354 9.84 4.39 21.35
N SER A 355 9.77 3.11 21.67
CA SER A 355 8.50 2.35 21.59
C SER A 355 7.48 2.97 22.52
N GLN A 356 6.27 3.19 22.00
CA GLN A 356 5.15 3.71 22.76
C GLN A 356 4.18 2.57 23.12
N PRO A 357 3.46 2.65 24.26
CA PRO A 357 2.37 1.73 24.54
C PRO A 357 1.35 1.76 23.41
N LEU A 358 0.96 0.60 22.88
CA LEU A 358 -0.08 0.53 21.87
C LEU A 358 -1.44 0.76 22.53
N THR A 359 -2.22 1.68 21.98
CA THR A 359 -3.53 2.06 22.48
C THR A 359 -4.63 1.48 21.59
N ILE A 360 -5.56 0.77 22.24
CA ILE A 360 -6.82 0.29 21.66
C ILE A 360 -7.91 0.77 22.59
N GLY A 361 -8.91 1.42 22.05
CA GLY A 361 -10.00 2.02 22.79
C GLY A 361 -10.26 3.44 22.32
N ASP A 362 -11.34 4.04 22.85
CA ASP A 362 -11.66 5.43 22.52
C ASP A 362 -10.49 6.35 22.86
N GLU A 363 -9.94 6.98 21.85
CA GLU A 363 -8.94 8.03 21.99
C GLU A 363 -9.55 9.25 22.67
N LYS A 364 -9.34 9.35 23.99
CA LYS A 364 -9.79 10.51 24.78
C LYS A 364 -8.99 11.74 24.41
N GLY A 365 -9.65 12.88 24.36
CA GLY A 365 -9.04 14.17 24.05
C GLY A 365 -9.51 14.78 22.74
N THR A 366 -8.90 15.89 22.35
CA THR A 366 -9.18 16.60 21.11
C THR A 366 -8.54 15.89 19.90
N LEU A 367 -8.98 16.21 18.68
CA LEU A 367 -8.32 15.72 17.47
C LEU A 367 -6.86 16.18 17.37
N ASP A 368 -6.54 17.39 17.84
CA ASP A 368 -5.17 17.91 17.85
C ASP A 368 -4.26 17.10 18.80
N GLU A 369 -4.78 16.72 19.97
CA GLU A 369 -4.04 15.84 20.90
C GLU A 369 -3.84 14.45 20.31
N ALA A 370 -4.83 13.91 19.61
CA ALA A 370 -4.71 12.62 18.92
C ALA A 370 -3.68 12.69 17.77
N ALA A 371 -3.71 13.76 16.97
CA ALA A 371 -2.74 14.02 15.91
C ALA A 371 -1.31 14.19 16.45
N ALA A 372 -1.15 14.87 17.60
CA ALA A 372 0.14 15.00 18.26
C ALA A 372 0.70 13.65 18.72
N ARG A 373 -0.15 12.76 19.24
CA ARG A 373 0.24 11.38 19.62
C ARG A 373 0.58 10.49 18.41
N ALA A 374 0.06 10.80 17.23
CA ALA A 374 0.41 10.10 16.00
C ALA A 374 1.83 10.38 15.53
N VAL A 375 2.45 11.49 15.92
CA VAL A 375 3.84 11.82 15.58
C VAL A 375 4.77 10.90 16.37
N ARG A 376 5.48 10.03 15.66
CA ARG A 376 6.48 9.11 16.24
C ARG A 376 7.88 9.69 16.22
N TYR A 377 8.16 10.49 15.21
CA TYR A 377 9.40 11.23 15.04
C TYR A 377 9.13 12.47 14.17
N GLU A 378 9.77 13.56 14.48
CA GLU A 378 9.83 14.75 13.63
C GLU A 378 11.14 15.49 13.92
N GLY A 379 11.94 15.70 12.87
CA GLY A 379 13.21 16.39 13.03
C GLY A 379 14.12 16.30 11.82
N GLU A 380 15.30 16.85 12.01
CA GLU A 380 16.40 16.83 11.04
C GLU A 380 17.32 15.66 11.31
N ILE A 381 17.69 14.96 10.25
CA ILE A 381 18.70 13.88 10.28
C ILE A 381 19.91 14.34 9.48
N LYS A 382 21.07 14.36 10.12
CA LYS A 382 22.34 14.61 9.45
C LYS A 382 22.69 13.47 8.51
N LEU A 383 23.06 13.82 7.29
CA LEU A 383 23.41 12.88 6.24
C LEU A 383 24.91 12.86 6.02
N ALA A 384 25.50 11.68 6.09
CA ALA A 384 26.88 11.42 5.69
C ALA A 384 26.90 10.72 4.33
N LEU A 385 26.52 11.47 3.27
CA LEU A 385 26.37 10.90 1.93
C LEU A 385 27.72 10.66 1.26
N PRO A 386 27.98 9.45 0.72
CA PRO A 386 29.12 9.21 -0.13
C PRO A 386 29.13 10.15 -1.37
N PRO A 387 30.29 10.55 -1.88
CA PRO A 387 30.36 11.29 -3.13
C PRO A 387 29.64 10.57 -4.26
N LYS A 388 28.89 11.32 -5.09
CA LYS A 388 28.11 10.82 -6.23
C LYS A 388 26.86 9.98 -5.84
N THR A 389 26.38 10.07 -4.61
CA THR A 389 25.07 9.52 -4.23
C THR A 389 24.00 10.03 -5.18
N LYS A 390 23.16 9.12 -5.66
CA LYS A 390 22.15 9.40 -6.70
C LYS A 390 20.75 9.57 -6.15
N TRP A 391 20.46 8.94 -5.01
CA TRP A 391 19.13 8.96 -4.43
C TRP A 391 19.16 8.63 -2.94
N ILE A 392 18.13 9.09 -2.24
CA ILE A 392 17.85 8.72 -0.85
C ILE A 392 16.40 8.32 -0.67
N VAL A 393 16.17 7.41 0.29
CA VAL A 393 14.86 6.88 0.71
C VAL A 393 14.84 6.86 2.24
N ALA A 394 13.71 7.16 2.85
CA ALA A 394 13.48 6.98 4.28
C ALA A 394 12.63 5.71 4.52
N VAL A 395 12.99 4.93 5.53
CA VAL A 395 12.34 3.66 5.91
C VAL A 395 12.06 3.64 7.39
N ALA A 396 10.80 3.53 7.79
CA ALA A 396 10.40 3.36 9.19
C ALA A 396 9.94 1.93 9.45
N ARG A 397 10.32 1.39 10.61
CA ARG A 397 10.08 -0.01 10.98
C ARG A 397 9.50 -0.13 12.39
N GLY A 398 8.59 -1.10 12.57
CA GLY A 398 8.12 -1.56 13.87
C GLY A 398 8.45 -3.04 14.09
N GLU A 399 8.46 -3.47 15.33
CA GLU A 399 8.80 -4.87 15.71
C GLU A 399 7.56 -5.67 16.11
N ARG A 400 6.55 -5.03 16.70
CA ARG A 400 5.33 -5.70 17.13
C ARG A 400 4.41 -5.94 15.94
N LYS A 401 3.98 -7.18 15.77
CA LYS A 401 3.04 -7.55 14.71
C LYS A 401 1.65 -6.99 14.95
N LEU A 402 0.92 -6.76 13.87
CA LEU A 402 -0.45 -6.25 13.92
C LEU A 402 -1.49 -7.35 14.22
N ASP A 403 -1.15 -8.64 14.17
CA ASP A 403 -2.09 -9.74 14.39
C ASP A 403 -2.55 -9.90 15.84
N ASP A 404 -1.89 -9.24 16.80
CA ASP A 404 -2.37 -9.07 18.16
C ASP A 404 -3.62 -8.17 18.23
N ILE A 405 -3.82 -7.32 17.24
CA ILE A 405 -4.84 -6.28 17.17
C ILE A 405 -5.85 -6.59 16.06
N LEU A 406 -5.35 -6.75 14.83
CA LEU A 406 -6.13 -7.05 13.65
C LEU A 406 -6.00 -8.54 13.31
N PRO A 407 -7.11 -9.30 13.18
CA PRO A 407 -7.02 -10.72 12.83
C PRO A 407 -6.41 -10.90 11.44
N PHE A 408 -5.62 -11.96 11.27
CA PHE A 408 -5.00 -12.33 9.99
C PHE A 408 -3.97 -11.33 9.45
N MET A 409 -3.35 -10.53 10.33
CA MET A 409 -2.36 -9.51 10.00
C MET A 409 -0.99 -9.80 10.61
N PRO A 410 -0.26 -10.82 10.14
CA PRO A 410 1.05 -11.18 10.69
C PRO A 410 2.17 -10.19 10.28
N ILE A 411 1.84 -8.92 10.12
CA ILE A 411 2.71 -7.87 9.61
C ILE A 411 3.50 -7.24 10.74
N GLN A 412 4.82 -7.12 10.55
CA GLN A 412 5.61 -6.12 11.25
C GLN A 412 5.48 -4.80 10.49
N PRO A 413 5.13 -3.70 11.18
CA PRO A 413 4.95 -2.41 10.53
C PRO A 413 6.16 -1.97 9.73
N LEU A 414 5.93 -1.54 8.49
CA LEU A 414 6.93 -1.03 7.57
C LEU A 414 6.34 0.12 6.77
N GLY A 415 7.04 1.25 6.72
CA GLY A 415 6.73 2.35 5.83
C GLY A 415 7.99 2.83 5.14
N PHE A 416 7.93 3.17 3.86
CA PHE A 416 9.08 3.71 3.15
C PHE A 416 8.65 4.65 2.01
N THR A 417 9.52 5.60 1.71
CA THR A 417 9.29 6.58 0.64
C THR A 417 9.81 6.06 -0.70
N ASN A 418 9.31 6.61 -1.79
CA ASN A 418 10.04 6.60 -3.05
C ASN A 418 11.27 7.53 -2.96
N PRO A 419 12.21 7.45 -3.92
CA PRO A 419 13.44 8.23 -3.86
C PRO A 419 13.22 9.74 -3.98
N VAL A 420 13.98 10.51 -3.20
CA VAL A 420 14.40 11.85 -3.60
C VAL A 420 15.67 11.68 -4.42
N TRP A 421 15.66 12.15 -5.66
CA TRP A 421 16.79 12.04 -6.59
C TRP A 421 17.80 13.16 -6.33
N LEU A 422 19.09 12.81 -6.39
CA LEU A 422 20.19 13.77 -6.17
C LEU A 422 20.99 13.90 -7.48
N LYS A 423 21.14 15.13 -7.94
CA LYS A 423 21.91 15.49 -9.13
C LYS A 423 22.91 16.58 -8.73
N PRO A 424 24.13 16.16 -8.41
CA PRO A 424 25.22 17.08 -8.05
C PRO A 424 25.57 18.05 -9.18
#